data_2101536165cc51b1d2dc70a497403296
#
_entry.id   2101536165cc51b1d2dc70a497403296
#
_cell.length_a   1.000
_cell.length_b   1.000
_cell.length_c   1.000
_cell.angle_alpha   90.00
_cell.angle_beta   90.00
_cell.angle_gamma   90.00
#
_symmetry.space_group_name_H-M   'P 1'
#
loop_
_entity.id
_entity.type
_entity.pdbx_description
1 polymer ?
#
loop_
_entity_poly.entity_id
_entity_poly.type
_entity_poly.pdbx_seq_one_letter_code
_entity_poly.pdbx_strand_id
1 'polypeptide(L)'
;MTRDGRDVADSGRLAAGVRRLRAASPVPLAPLVLALVAAAAAYALSVTVFPYHSSNHDEAVYLQQAAMLLEGQLFLTPPVEDAFRPWFFVDSSAGLYPKYAPVTAAVYALGELAGAFRYALPAVAAATTALLYGVVREAFDHRTGVVAAVALLCSPLFLVQSAVFLPYAPTTMLNLAFAFAYFRAERTGRVAWAAVAGAAVGLAFFSRPYTAVLFAAPFVAHAVWTLAGPVASLREDRTVRPTLRRRVATASLGLVGVAVALSYNAVVTGDPLVFPYEAFAPLDGLGFGTREILDYQRDYTPALALEANARVVWQFVSRWGPFGVVGAPLAVLGAVATARREWRWQQAVLAGVAGSVVVGNVYFWGNLNVLGALADPGDGLIASLGPYYHFDL
;
A
#
# COMPACT_ATOMS: atom_id res chain seq x y z
N MET A 1 46.93 -32.42 27.89
CA MET A 1 45.97 -33.19 27.07
C MET A 1 44.56 -32.71 27.40
N THR A 2 44.05 -31.70 26.73
CA THR A 2 42.60 -31.27 26.78
C THR A 2 42.36 -30.28 25.63
N ARG A 3 42.42 -30.76 24.36
CA ARG A 3 42.07 -29.93 23.21
C ARG A 3 40.90 -30.49 22.37
N ASP A 4 40.37 -31.65 22.75
CA ASP A 4 39.47 -32.45 21.87
C ASP A 4 37.97 -32.23 22.11
N GLY A 5 37.55 -31.49 23.13
CA GLY A 5 36.13 -31.35 23.45
C GLY A 5 35.43 -30.16 22.77
N ARG A 6 36.16 -29.16 22.24
CA ARG A 6 35.55 -27.96 21.61
C ARG A 6 35.23 -28.16 20.14
N ASP A 7 36.05 -28.92 19.42
CA ASP A 7 35.86 -29.13 17.97
C ASP A 7 34.67 -30.06 17.65
N VAL A 8 34.32 -30.98 18.56
CA VAL A 8 33.13 -31.84 18.41
C VAL A 8 31.83 -31.10 18.65
N ALA A 9 31.82 -30.11 19.56
CA ALA A 9 30.64 -29.31 19.85
C ALA A 9 30.32 -28.28 18.72
N ASP A 10 31.35 -27.76 18.06
CA ASP A 10 31.20 -26.81 16.95
C ASP A 10 30.78 -27.50 15.64
N SER A 11 31.30 -28.70 15.37
CA SER A 11 30.85 -29.49 14.22
C SER A 11 29.38 -29.94 14.35
N GLY A 12 28.93 -30.22 15.56
CA GLY A 12 27.50 -30.51 15.84
C GLY A 12 26.57 -29.33 15.64
N ARG A 13 27.00 -28.12 15.99
CA ARG A 13 26.23 -26.88 15.78
C ARG A 13 26.17 -26.51 14.31
N LEU A 14 27.25 -26.62 13.56
CA LEU A 14 27.30 -26.40 12.10
C LEU A 14 26.43 -27.41 11.35
N ALA A 15 26.49 -28.70 11.72
CA ALA A 15 25.66 -29.74 11.14
C ALA A 15 24.18 -29.56 11.46
N ALA A 16 23.81 -29.06 12.65
CA ALA A 16 22.44 -28.71 13.02
C ALA A 16 21.96 -27.46 12.27
N GLY A 17 22.83 -26.49 12.05
CA GLY A 17 22.55 -25.28 11.24
C GLY A 17 22.29 -25.64 9.77
N VAL A 18 23.13 -26.47 9.18
CA VAL A 18 22.98 -26.95 7.79
C VAL A 18 21.74 -27.85 7.63
N ARG A 19 21.41 -28.70 8.62
CA ARG A 19 20.12 -29.42 8.62
C ARG A 19 18.92 -28.54 8.73
N ARG A 20 18.96 -27.47 9.53
CA ARG A 20 17.88 -26.46 9.62
C ARG A 20 17.72 -25.67 8.32
N LEU A 21 18.79 -25.34 7.61
CA LEU A 21 18.75 -24.72 6.29
C LEU A 21 18.21 -25.67 5.21
N ARG A 22 18.52 -26.98 5.29
CA ARG A 22 17.94 -27.99 4.38
C ARG A 22 16.49 -28.37 4.70
N ALA A 23 16.05 -28.18 5.94
CA ALA A 23 14.66 -28.36 6.36
C ALA A 23 13.79 -27.11 6.11
N ALA A 24 14.37 -25.99 5.69
CA ALA A 24 13.60 -24.89 5.13
C ALA A 24 12.94 -25.40 3.85
N SER A 25 11.61 -25.53 3.85
CA SER A 25 10.83 -25.89 2.67
C SER A 25 11.28 -25.03 1.51
N PRO A 26 11.64 -25.58 0.35
CA PRO A 26 12.10 -24.80 -0.78
C PRO A 26 11.04 -23.71 -1.07
N VAL A 27 11.47 -22.46 -1.28
CA VAL A 27 10.58 -21.39 -1.70
C VAL A 27 9.86 -21.90 -2.95
N PRO A 28 8.52 -21.91 -2.98
CA PRO A 28 7.81 -22.40 -4.15
C PRO A 28 8.26 -21.60 -5.37
N LEU A 29 8.70 -22.28 -6.42
CA LEU A 29 9.30 -21.66 -7.60
C LEU A 29 8.33 -20.70 -8.31
N ALA A 30 7.04 -21.07 -8.37
CA ALA A 30 6.02 -20.29 -9.07
C ALA A 30 5.90 -18.83 -8.58
N PRO A 31 5.73 -18.52 -7.28
CA PRO A 31 5.64 -17.13 -6.84
C PRO A 31 6.94 -16.34 -7.05
N LEU A 32 8.10 -16.99 -6.98
CA LEU A 32 9.37 -16.33 -7.30
C LEU A 32 9.42 -15.93 -8.78
N VAL A 33 9.07 -16.85 -9.67
CA VAL A 33 9.03 -16.58 -11.13
C VAL A 33 8.03 -15.46 -11.42
N LEU A 34 6.83 -15.48 -10.82
CA LEU A 34 5.82 -14.43 -11.04
C LEU A 34 6.28 -13.06 -10.52
N ALA A 35 6.97 -13.03 -9.37
CA ALA A 35 7.57 -11.79 -8.86
C ALA A 35 8.65 -11.24 -9.80
N LEU A 36 9.50 -12.12 -10.36
CA LEU A 36 10.51 -11.71 -11.35
C LEU A 36 9.88 -11.24 -12.66
N VAL A 37 8.79 -11.89 -13.12
CA VAL A 37 8.03 -11.43 -14.30
C VAL A 37 7.41 -10.06 -14.04
N ALA A 38 6.84 -9.81 -12.84
CA ALA A 38 6.33 -8.50 -12.44
C ALA A 38 7.43 -7.43 -12.47
N ALA A 39 8.61 -7.74 -11.91
CA ALA A 39 9.77 -6.85 -11.93
C ALA A 39 10.20 -6.53 -13.37
N ALA A 40 10.34 -7.54 -14.21
CA ALA A 40 10.75 -7.39 -15.60
C ALA A 40 9.73 -6.55 -16.40
N ALA A 41 8.42 -6.79 -16.21
CA ALA A 41 7.36 -6.04 -16.86
C ALA A 41 7.35 -4.57 -16.41
N ALA A 42 7.44 -4.31 -15.10
CA ALA A 42 7.49 -2.95 -14.55
C ALA A 42 8.71 -2.18 -15.08
N TYR A 43 9.89 -2.82 -15.08
CA TYR A 43 11.11 -2.22 -15.63
C TYR A 43 10.97 -1.94 -17.12
N ALA A 44 10.54 -2.92 -17.91
CA ALA A 44 10.38 -2.78 -19.35
C ALA A 44 9.42 -1.63 -19.68
N LEU A 45 8.24 -1.58 -19.06
CA LEU A 45 7.27 -0.50 -19.26
C LEU A 45 7.85 0.86 -18.84
N SER A 46 8.57 0.91 -17.73
CA SER A 46 9.16 2.16 -17.24
C SER A 46 10.24 2.72 -18.15
N VAL A 47 10.93 1.91 -18.96
CA VAL A 47 11.97 2.38 -19.88
C VAL A 47 11.47 2.54 -21.32
N THR A 48 10.37 1.88 -21.70
CA THR A 48 9.87 1.92 -23.09
C THR A 48 8.64 2.80 -23.26
N VAL A 49 7.72 2.77 -22.27
CA VAL A 49 6.46 3.54 -22.30
C VAL A 49 6.60 4.86 -21.53
N PHE A 50 7.30 4.81 -20.39
CA PHE A 50 7.52 5.96 -19.50
C PHE A 50 9.02 6.27 -19.36
N PRO A 51 9.76 6.55 -20.45
CA PRO A 51 11.23 6.71 -20.40
C PRO A 51 11.67 7.88 -19.50
N TYR A 52 10.86 8.90 -19.36
CA TYR A 52 11.08 10.03 -18.46
C TYR A 52 10.16 9.91 -17.24
N HIS A 53 8.88 10.22 -17.40
CA HIS A 53 7.77 10.06 -16.44
C HIS A 53 6.45 10.04 -17.22
N SER A 54 5.32 9.80 -16.53
CA SER A 54 3.99 9.89 -17.14
C SER A 54 3.51 11.33 -17.29
N SER A 55 2.26 11.50 -17.68
CA SER A 55 1.60 12.81 -17.74
C SER A 55 1.20 13.37 -16.35
N ASN A 56 1.43 12.62 -15.27
CA ASN A 56 1.08 13.06 -13.92
C ASN A 56 2.24 13.81 -13.29
N HIS A 57 2.05 15.09 -12.99
CA HIS A 57 3.04 15.98 -12.36
C HIS A 57 3.51 15.52 -10.97
N ASP A 58 2.73 14.71 -10.27
CA ASP A 58 3.06 14.18 -8.94
C ASP A 58 4.37 13.39 -8.94
N GLU A 59 4.72 12.74 -10.06
CA GLU A 59 5.96 11.97 -10.17
C GLU A 59 7.20 12.85 -9.93
N ALA A 60 7.20 14.06 -10.49
CA ALA A 60 8.29 15.01 -10.30
C ALA A 60 8.43 15.40 -8.82
N VAL A 61 7.32 15.55 -8.10
CA VAL A 61 7.33 15.87 -6.67
C VAL A 61 7.97 14.75 -5.85
N TYR A 62 7.58 13.48 -6.11
CA TYR A 62 8.16 12.34 -5.39
C TYR A 62 9.65 12.15 -5.70
N LEU A 63 10.08 12.36 -6.94
CA LEU A 63 11.50 12.26 -7.32
C LEU A 63 12.33 13.40 -6.72
N GLN A 64 11.82 14.64 -6.75
CA GLN A 64 12.47 15.77 -6.11
C GLN A 64 12.57 15.55 -4.58
N GLN A 65 11.50 15.10 -3.95
CA GLN A 65 11.50 14.78 -2.53
C GLN A 65 12.47 13.64 -2.20
N ALA A 66 12.57 12.62 -3.07
CA ALA A 66 13.53 11.52 -2.90
C ALA A 66 14.99 12.04 -2.95
N ALA A 67 15.31 12.96 -3.89
CA ALA A 67 16.61 13.61 -3.94
C ALA A 67 16.90 14.42 -2.67
N MET A 68 15.93 15.22 -2.19
CA MET A 68 16.06 15.96 -0.94
C MET A 68 16.34 15.06 0.26
N LEU A 69 15.63 13.92 0.36
CA LEU A 69 15.85 12.95 1.45
C LEU A 69 17.25 12.34 1.43
N LEU A 70 17.83 12.09 0.25
CA LEU A 70 19.21 11.60 0.11
C LEU A 70 20.24 12.62 0.56
N GLU A 71 19.92 13.92 0.45
CA GLU A 71 20.73 15.03 0.95
C GLU A 71 20.44 15.36 2.42
N GLY A 72 19.51 14.64 3.08
CA GLY A 72 19.10 14.89 4.46
C GLY A 72 18.26 16.14 4.63
N GLN A 73 17.59 16.61 3.57
CA GLN A 73 16.80 17.83 3.56
C GLN A 73 15.30 17.54 3.62
N LEU A 74 14.56 18.30 4.44
CA LEU A 74 13.11 18.35 4.44
C LEU A 74 12.59 19.59 3.71
N PHE A 75 13.38 20.63 3.64
CA PHE A 75 13.08 21.90 2.98
C PHE A 75 14.07 22.17 1.88
N LEU A 76 13.60 22.68 0.76
CA LEU A 76 14.40 23.14 -0.35
C LEU A 76 14.56 24.67 -0.23
N THR A 77 15.77 25.15 -0.23
CA THR A 77 16.08 26.59 -0.29
C THR A 77 16.69 26.88 -1.66
N PRO A 78 15.93 27.47 -2.59
CA PRO A 78 16.45 27.81 -3.90
C PRO A 78 17.58 28.86 -3.77
N PRO A 79 18.63 28.79 -4.58
CA PRO A 79 19.73 29.78 -4.55
C PRO A 79 19.26 31.18 -5.01
N VAL A 80 18.14 31.25 -5.75
CA VAL A 80 17.47 32.48 -6.15
C VAL A 80 15.98 32.29 -5.85
N GLU A 81 15.51 33.04 -4.87
CA GLU A 81 14.21 32.81 -4.21
C GLU A 81 13.03 32.74 -5.20
N ASP A 82 12.87 33.66 -6.11
CA ASP A 82 11.72 33.70 -7.01
C ASP A 82 11.94 32.99 -8.37
N ALA A 83 13.15 32.50 -8.63
CA ALA A 83 13.51 31.92 -9.92
C ALA A 83 13.22 30.40 -10.02
N PHE A 84 13.04 29.72 -8.89
CA PHE A 84 12.80 28.28 -8.85
C PHE A 84 11.67 27.93 -7.88
N ARG A 85 10.49 27.65 -8.42
CA ARG A 85 9.31 27.16 -7.67
C ARG A 85 8.92 25.80 -8.24
N PRO A 86 9.33 24.71 -7.61
CA PRO A 86 8.94 23.39 -8.05
C PRO A 86 7.41 23.22 -7.90
N TRP A 87 6.82 22.55 -8.88
CA TRP A 87 5.38 22.29 -8.90
C TRP A 87 4.96 21.49 -7.66
N PHE A 88 3.84 21.86 -7.05
CA PHE A 88 3.28 21.22 -5.86
C PHE A 88 4.18 21.24 -4.60
N PHE A 89 4.94 22.31 -4.43
CA PHE A 89 5.62 22.63 -3.19
C PHE A 89 4.89 23.77 -2.46
N VAL A 90 4.95 23.74 -1.14
CA VAL A 90 4.39 24.75 -0.24
C VAL A 90 5.52 25.65 0.25
N ASP A 91 5.28 26.95 0.23
CA ASP A 91 6.22 27.95 0.75
C ASP A 91 6.05 28.10 2.27
N SER A 92 7.19 28.13 2.98
CA SER A 92 7.21 28.35 4.42
C SER A 92 8.45 29.19 4.81
N SER A 93 8.46 29.68 6.03
CA SER A 93 9.61 30.42 6.57
C SER A 93 10.91 29.60 6.64
N ALA A 94 10.83 28.26 6.59
CA ALA A 94 11.98 27.35 6.58
C ALA A 94 12.42 26.95 5.17
N GLY A 95 11.69 27.35 4.14
CA GLY A 95 11.89 26.99 2.73
C GLY A 95 10.71 26.25 2.15
N LEU A 96 10.88 25.72 0.94
CA LEU A 96 9.85 24.99 0.20
C LEU A 96 9.79 23.53 0.63
N TYR A 97 8.62 23.01 0.95
CA TYR A 97 8.42 21.59 1.25
C TYR A 97 7.39 20.94 0.33
N PRO A 98 7.55 19.63 0.00
CA PRO A 98 6.63 18.92 -0.89
C PRO A 98 5.25 18.76 -0.27
N LYS A 99 4.19 18.79 -1.07
CA LYS A 99 2.80 18.55 -0.61
C LYS A 99 2.53 17.10 -0.17
N TYR A 100 3.48 16.19 -0.36
CA TYR A 100 3.29 14.77 -0.02
C TYR A 100 4.14 14.32 1.16
N ALA A 101 3.62 13.31 1.87
CA ALA A 101 4.39 12.63 2.91
C ALA A 101 5.58 11.85 2.31
N PRO A 102 6.70 11.70 3.05
CA PRO A 102 7.98 11.30 2.49
C PRO A 102 8.15 9.79 2.24
N VAL A 103 7.24 8.93 2.70
CA VAL A 103 7.43 7.47 2.65
C VAL A 103 7.57 6.95 1.22
N THR A 104 6.72 7.41 0.30
CA THR A 104 6.83 7.04 -1.12
C THR A 104 8.14 7.50 -1.73
N ALA A 105 8.53 8.75 -1.47
CA ALA A 105 9.81 9.31 -1.92
C ALA A 105 11.00 8.52 -1.34
N ALA A 106 10.93 8.11 -0.07
CA ALA A 106 11.95 7.27 0.55
C ALA A 106 12.10 5.91 -0.13
N VAL A 107 11.00 5.28 -0.57
CA VAL A 107 11.06 4.05 -1.36
C VAL A 107 11.80 4.28 -2.69
N TYR A 108 11.57 5.39 -3.36
CA TYR A 108 12.27 5.73 -4.60
C TYR A 108 13.74 6.11 -4.35
N ALA A 109 14.03 6.77 -3.23
CA ALA A 109 15.40 7.06 -2.81
C ALA A 109 16.25 5.78 -2.63
N LEU A 110 15.66 4.67 -2.16
CA LEU A 110 16.34 3.37 -2.11
C LEU A 110 16.74 2.86 -3.51
N GLY A 111 15.96 3.17 -4.54
CA GLY A 111 16.32 2.86 -5.92
C GLY A 111 17.56 3.63 -6.36
N GLU A 112 17.65 4.92 -6.02
CA GLU A 112 18.83 5.75 -6.32
C GLU A 112 20.09 5.23 -5.63
N LEU A 113 19.99 4.81 -4.37
CA LEU A 113 21.10 4.16 -3.67
C LEU A 113 21.56 2.86 -4.37
N ALA A 114 20.68 2.21 -5.14
CA ALA A 114 21.01 1.05 -5.96
C ALA A 114 21.51 1.43 -7.38
N GLY A 115 21.58 2.74 -7.71
CA GLY A 115 22.11 3.29 -8.95
C GLY A 115 21.14 4.11 -9.81
N ALA A 116 19.83 4.02 -9.57
CA ALA A 116 18.83 4.90 -10.20
C ALA A 116 17.48 4.79 -9.50
N PHE A 117 16.74 5.89 -9.34
CA PHE A 117 15.36 5.91 -8.78
C PHE A 117 14.47 4.82 -9.42
N ARG A 118 14.64 4.60 -10.71
CA ARG A 118 13.90 3.62 -11.50
C ARG A 118 14.02 2.19 -11.00
N TYR A 119 15.10 1.81 -10.31
CA TYR A 119 15.26 0.46 -9.76
C TYR A 119 14.32 0.16 -8.59
N ALA A 120 13.70 1.17 -7.99
CA ALA A 120 12.64 0.96 -7.00
C ALA A 120 11.37 0.35 -7.62
N LEU A 121 11.03 0.70 -8.87
CA LEU A 121 9.80 0.26 -9.53
C LEU A 121 9.71 -1.27 -9.68
N PRO A 122 10.69 -1.96 -10.28
CA PRO A 122 10.69 -3.43 -10.36
C PRO A 122 10.74 -4.10 -8.97
N ALA A 123 11.41 -3.50 -7.99
CA ALA A 123 11.47 -4.04 -6.63
C ALA A 123 10.09 -3.98 -5.95
N VAL A 124 9.37 -2.86 -6.08
CA VAL A 124 8.01 -2.69 -5.56
C VAL A 124 7.05 -3.65 -6.28
N ALA A 125 7.12 -3.80 -7.61
CA ALA A 125 6.29 -4.71 -8.37
C ALA A 125 6.48 -6.18 -7.94
N ALA A 126 7.75 -6.61 -7.79
CA ALA A 126 8.07 -7.94 -7.29
C ALA A 126 7.56 -8.19 -5.87
N ALA A 127 7.78 -7.22 -4.96
CA ALA A 127 7.34 -7.30 -3.58
C ALA A 127 5.80 -7.36 -3.49
N THR A 128 5.08 -6.51 -4.23
CA THR A 128 3.62 -6.49 -4.30
C THR A 128 3.08 -7.84 -4.76
N THR A 129 3.64 -8.41 -5.83
CA THR A 129 3.24 -9.72 -6.36
C THR A 129 3.49 -10.85 -5.36
N ALA A 130 4.66 -10.87 -4.72
CA ALA A 130 5.00 -11.87 -3.71
C ALA A 130 4.13 -11.75 -2.45
N LEU A 131 3.82 -10.53 -2.03
CA LEU A 131 2.98 -10.26 -0.88
C LEU A 131 1.51 -10.62 -1.15
N LEU A 132 0.98 -10.28 -2.34
CA LEU A 132 -0.37 -10.70 -2.74
C LEU A 132 -0.49 -12.22 -2.74
N TYR A 133 0.46 -12.93 -3.37
CA TYR A 133 0.52 -14.38 -3.28
C TYR A 133 0.49 -14.85 -1.81
N GLY A 134 1.31 -14.24 -0.97
CA GLY A 134 1.40 -14.57 0.46
C GLY A 134 0.07 -14.38 1.20
N VAL A 135 -0.59 -13.24 1.01
CA VAL A 135 -1.89 -12.91 1.60
C VAL A 135 -2.95 -13.92 1.17
N VAL A 136 -3.05 -14.19 -0.13
CA VAL A 136 -4.06 -15.12 -0.66
C VAL A 136 -3.76 -16.55 -0.23
N ARG A 137 -2.48 -16.95 -0.15
CA ARG A 137 -2.09 -18.26 0.40
C ARG A 137 -2.49 -18.43 1.87
N GLU A 138 -2.37 -17.39 2.69
CA GLU A 138 -2.79 -17.44 4.10
C GLU A 138 -4.33 -17.50 4.24
N ALA A 139 -5.06 -16.83 3.36
CA ALA A 139 -6.53 -16.81 3.38
C ALA A 139 -7.18 -18.05 2.72
N PHE A 140 -6.54 -18.61 1.71
CA PHE A 140 -7.04 -19.74 0.91
C PHE A 140 -6.02 -20.89 0.91
N ASP A 141 -5.24 -21.00 -0.17
CA ASP A 141 -4.22 -22.02 -0.39
C ASP A 141 -3.14 -21.58 -1.41
N HIS A 142 -2.14 -22.45 -1.62
CA HIS A 142 -1.05 -22.17 -2.55
C HIS A 142 -1.52 -21.96 -3.99
N ARG A 143 -2.46 -22.78 -4.49
CA ARG A 143 -2.94 -22.71 -5.88
C ARG A 143 -3.69 -21.41 -6.13
N THR A 144 -4.59 -21.05 -5.21
CA THR A 144 -5.33 -19.79 -5.26
C THR A 144 -4.36 -18.59 -5.21
N GLY A 145 -3.31 -18.66 -4.38
CA GLY A 145 -2.26 -17.63 -4.34
C GLY A 145 -1.54 -17.45 -5.67
N VAL A 146 -1.21 -18.55 -6.36
CA VAL A 146 -0.58 -18.50 -7.70
C VAL A 146 -1.54 -17.87 -8.71
N VAL A 147 -2.82 -18.28 -8.71
CA VAL A 147 -3.85 -17.70 -9.60
C VAL A 147 -4.02 -16.21 -9.37
N ALA A 148 -4.05 -15.77 -8.11
CA ALA A 148 -4.13 -14.34 -7.77
C ALA A 148 -2.92 -13.55 -8.27
N ALA A 149 -1.71 -14.08 -8.13
CA ALA A 149 -0.50 -13.44 -8.65
C ALA A 149 -0.48 -13.38 -10.20
N VAL A 150 -0.99 -14.40 -10.89
CA VAL A 150 -1.19 -14.36 -12.35
C VAL A 150 -2.25 -13.32 -12.73
N ALA A 151 -3.37 -13.28 -12.01
CA ALA A 151 -4.42 -12.29 -12.24
C ALA A 151 -3.89 -10.86 -12.07
N LEU A 152 -3.06 -10.61 -11.05
CA LEU A 152 -2.40 -9.31 -10.87
C LEU A 152 -1.56 -8.90 -12.09
N LEU A 153 -0.77 -9.83 -12.63
CA LEU A 153 0.03 -9.59 -13.84
C LEU A 153 -0.83 -9.36 -15.10
N CYS A 154 -2.08 -9.81 -15.10
CA CYS A 154 -3.05 -9.54 -16.15
C CYS A 154 -3.88 -8.26 -15.92
N SER A 155 -3.56 -7.48 -14.88
CA SER A 155 -4.20 -6.19 -14.59
C SER A 155 -3.44 -5.05 -15.26
N PRO A 156 -4.02 -4.34 -16.25
CA PRO A 156 -3.39 -3.15 -16.81
C PRO A 156 -3.09 -2.09 -15.74
N LEU A 157 -3.97 -1.94 -14.75
CA LEU A 157 -3.76 -1.01 -13.65
C LEU A 157 -2.47 -1.33 -12.87
N PHE A 158 -2.25 -2.60 -12.53
CA PHE A 158 -1.03 -3.02 -11.85
C PHE A 158 0.22 -2.75 -12.69
N LEU A 159 0.18 -3.09 -13.98
CA LEU A 159 1.31 -2.92 -14.88
C LEU A 159 1.69 -1.44 -15.03
N VAL A 160 0.71 -0.57 -15.24
CA VAL A 160 0.94 0.88 -15.39
C VAL A 160 1.41 1.49 -14.08
N GLN A 161 0.70 1.25 -12.97
CA GLN A 161 1.04 1.84 -11.67
C GLN A 161 2.38 1.35 -11.11
N SER A 162 2.84 0.17 -11.50
CA SER A 162 4.16 -0.34 -11.14
C SER A 162 5.30 0.23 -12.01
N ALA A 163 4.98 0.93 -13.10
CA ALA A 163 5.95 1.47 -14.05
C ALA A 163 6.13 2.99 -13.95
N VAL A 164 5.40 3.67 -13.05
CA VAL A 164 5.42 5.12 -12.83
C VAL A 164 5.76 5.46 -11.39
N PHE A 165 6.29 6.66 -11.15
CA PHE A 165 6.73 7.10 -9.81
C PHE A 165 5.60 7.69 -8.97
N LEU A 166 4.46 6.99 -8.90
CA LEU A 166 3.29 7.38 -8.14
C LEU A 166 3.17 6.60 -6.81
N PRO A 167 2.41 7.07 -5.82
CA PRO A 167 2.42 6.50 -4.48
C PRO A 167 1.59 5.22 -4.36
N TYR A 168 0.81 4.84 -5.38
CA TYR A 168 -0.19 3.78 -5.28
C TYR A 168 0.46 2.40 -5.11
N ALA A 169 1.40 2.02 -5.97
CA ALA A 169 2.09 0.74 -5.88
C ALA A 169 2.92 0.59 -4.58
N PRO A 170 3.73 1.58 -4.13
CA PRO A 170 4.41 1.52 -2.84
C PRO A 170 3.45 1.41 -1.65
N THR A 171 2.34 2.15 -1.64
CA THR A 171 1.37 2.10 -0.54
C THR A 171 0.66 0.74 -0.49
N THR A 172 0.21 0.20 -1.64
CA THR A 172 -0.40 -1.13 -1.71
C THR A 172 0.58 -2.23 -1.31
N MET A 173 1.86 -2.11 -1.66
CA MET A 173 2.90 -3.01 -1.15
C MET A 173 2.94 -3.02 0.39
N LEU A 174 2.88 -1.85 1.03
CA LEU A 174 2.85 -1.72 2.49
C LEU A 174 1.56 -2.29 3.09
N ASN A 175 0.40 -2.03 2.48
CA ASN A 175 -0.88 -2.59 2.87
C ASN A 175 -0.89 -4.12 2.77
N LEU A 176 -0.34 -4.70 1.71
CA LEU A 176 -0.20 -6.15 1.55
C LEU A 176 0.82 -6.73 2.54
N ALA A 177 1.90 -6.02 2.85
CA ALA A 177 2.84 -6.42 3.89
C ALA A 177 2.16 -6.46 5.27
N PHE A 178 1.33 -5.47 5.59
CA PHE A 178 0.48 -5.47 6.78
C PHE A 178 -0.46 -6.68 6.80
N ALA A 179 -1.24 -6.91 5.75
CA ALA A 179 -2.20 -8.00 5.67
C ALA A 179 -1.52 -9.38 5.81
N PHE A 180 -0.42 -9.59 5.08
CA PHE A 180 0.37 -10.83 5.16
C PHE A 180 0.90 -11.06 6.57
N ALA A 181 1.54 -10.05 7.16
CA ALA A 181 2.12 -10.16 8.49
C ALA A 181 1.03 -10.37 9.57
N TYR A 182 -0.12 -9.71 9.43
CA TYR A 182 -1.27 -9.90 10.32
C TYR A 182 -1.79 -11.34 10.26
N PHE A 183 -2.07 -11.89 9.06
CA PHE A 183 -2.52 -13.27 8.90
C PHE A 183 -1.46 -14.27 9.40
N ARG A 184 -0.20 -13.99 9.14
CA ARG A 184 0.92 -14.80 9.61
C ARG A 184 1.05 -14.78 11.13
N ALA A 185 0.84 -13.63 11.78
CA ALA A 185 0.83 -13.48 13.23
C ALA A 185 -0.28 -14.34 13.85
N GLU A 186 -1.48 -14.31 13.26
CA GLU A 186 -2.61 -15.11 13.74
C GLU A 186 -2.36 -16.61 13.60
N ARG A 187 -1.84 -17.04 12.45
CA ARG A 187 -1.58 -18.45 12.19
C ARG A 187 -0.45 -19.02 13.05
N THR A 188 0.61 -18.23 13.28
CA THR A 188 1.83 -18.72 13.96
C THR A 188 1.86 -18.41 15.45
N GLY A 189 1.00 -17.49 15.93
CA GLY A 189 1.04 -16.98 17.30
C GLY A 189 2.25 -16.08 17.63
N ARG A 190 3.13 -15.77 16.63
CA ARG A 190 4.40 -15.05 16.86
C ARG A 190 4.20 -13.55 16.91
N VAL A 191 4.58 -12.91 18.02
CA VAL A 191 4.52 -11.46 18.20
C VAL A 191 5.40 -10.69 17.20
N ALA A 192 6.50 -11.29 16.71
CA ALA A 192 7.34 -10.66 15.70
C ALA A 192 6.57 -10.34 14.40
N TRP A 193 5.67 -11.22 13.95
CA TRP A 193 4.81 -10.93 12.80
C TRP A 193 3.79 -9.83 13.09
N ALA A 194 3.27 -9.78 14.31
CA ALA A 194 2.38 -8.69 14.75
C ALA A 194 3.11 -7.34 14.77
N ALA A 195 4.37 -7.32 15.17
CA ALA A 195 5.23 -6.14 15.10
C ALA A 195 5.47 -5.68 13.65
N VAL A 196 5.79 -6.62 12.75
CA VAL A 196 5.90 -6.32 11.31
C VAL A 196 4.60 -5.75 10.74
N ALA A 197 3.45 -6.32 11.12
CA ALA A 197 2.14 -5.80 10.72
C ALA A 197 1.93 -4.36 11.20
N GLY A 198 2.25 -4.06 12.47
CA GLY A 198 2.17 -2.71 13.01
C GLY A 198 3.06 -1.71 12.29
N ALA A 199 4.33 -2.08 12.04
CA ALA A 199 5.26 -1.23 11.31
C ALA A 199 4.78 -0.97 9.87
N ALA A 200 4.29 -2.00 9.18
CA ALA A 200 3.82 -1.88 7.80
C ALA A 200 2.58 -0.96 7.70
N VAL A 201 1.58 -1.12 8.57
CA VAL A 201 0.39 -0.25 8.55
C VAL A 201 0.72 1.17 9.00
N GLY A 202 1.67 1.35 9.92
CA GLY A 202 2.17 2.67 10.32
C GLY A 202 2.85 3.41 9.16
N LEU A 203 3.69 2.71 8.39
CA LEU A 203 4.30 3.26 7.17
C LEU A 203 3.27 3.51 6.07
N ALA A 204 2.28 2.62 5.89
CA ALA A 204 1.20 2.83 4.94
C ALA A 204 0.37 4.07 5.30
N PHE A 205 0.06 4.27 6.58
CA PHE A 205 -0.61 5.47 7.07
C PHE A 205 0.23 6.73 6.79
N PHE A 206 1.51 6.69 7.10
CA PHE A 206 2.40 7.82 6.84
C PHE A 206 2.59 8.08 5.33
N SER A 207 2.47 7.05 4.48
CA SER A 207 2.47 7.21 3.02
C SER A 207 1.19 7.86 2.52
N ARG A 208 0.04 7.26 2.84
CA ARG A 208 -1.31 7.70 2.40
C ARG A 208 -2.35 7.36 3.47
N PRO A 209 -2.63 8.28 4.39
CA PRO A 209 -3.47 8.01 5.55
C PRO A 209 -4.84 7.45 5.20
N TYR A 210 -5.53 8.06 4.24
CA TYR A 210 -6.88 7.64 3.86
C TYR A 210 -6.93 6.22 3.30
N THR A 211 -6.06 5.92 2.34
CA THR A 211 -5.94 4.59 1.73
C THR A 211 -5.61 3.52 2.78
N ALA A 212 -4.65 3.83 3.67
CA ALA A 212 -4.27 2.90 4.75
C ALA A 212 -5.40 2.63 5.73
N VAL A 213 -6.19 3.65 6.09
CA VAL A 213 -7.36 3.50 6.98
C VAL A 213 -8.42 2.63 6.33
N LEU A 214 -8.76 2.87 5.06
CA LEU A 214 -9.74 2.06 4.34
C LEU A 214 -9.30 0.60 4.25
N PHE A 215 -8.03 0.35 3.94
CA PHE A 215 -7.50 -1.01 3.87
C PHE A 215 -7.45 -1.69 5.24
N ALA A 216 -7.04 -0.98 6.29
CA ALA A 216 -6.88 -1.54 7.62
C ALA A 216 -8.20 -1.71 8.40
N ALA A 217 -9.27 -0.98 8.06
CA ALA A 217 -10.51 -0.96 8.82
C ALA A 217 -11.11 -2.35 9.07
N PRO A 218 -11.21 -3.29 8.11
CA PRO A 218 -11.72 -4.64 8.34
C PRO A 218 -10.81 -5.47 9.28
N PHE A 219 -9.50 -5.24 9.23
CA PHE A 219 -8.55 -5.90 10.14
C PHE A 219 -8.70 -5.38 11.57
N VAL A 220 -8.92 -4.06 11.72
CA VAL A 220 -9.20 -3.45 13.03
C VAL A 220 -10.53 -3.99 13.58
N ALA A 221 -11.57 -4.07 12.76
CA ALA A 221 -12.85 -4.66 13.15
C ALA A 221 -12.68 -6.11 13.63
N HIS A 222 -11.92 -6.94 12.89
CA HIS A 222 -11.59 -8.30 13.32
C HIS A 222 -10.77 -8.31 14.61
N ALA A 223 -9.81 -7.41 14.78
CA ALA A 223 -8.99 -7.32 15.99
C ALA A 223 -9.86 -6.99 17.22
N VAL A 224 -10.77 -6.01 17.10
CA VAL A 224 -11.73 -5.65 18.15
C VAL A 224 -12.68 -6.80 18.45
N TRP A 225 -13.23 -7.43 17.42
CA TRP A 225 -14.11 -8.61 17.56
C TRP A 225 -13.45 -9.72 18.38
N THR A 226 -12.19 -10.05 18.07
CA THR A 226 -11.43 -11.11 18.75
C THR A 226 -11.03 -10.76 20.18
N LEU A 227 -11.06 -9.49 20.56
CA LEU A 227 -10.84 -9.04 21.94
C LEU A 227 -12.16 -8.97 22.74
N ALA A 228 -13.27 -8.64 22.10
CA ALA A 228 -14.56 -8.46 22.80
C ALA A 228 -15.09 -9.76 23.43
N GLY A 229 -14.92 -10.91 22.77
CA GLY A 229 -15.35 -12.21 23.31
C GLY A 229 -14.58 -12.61 24.58
N PRO A 230 -13.24 -12.69 24.56
CA PRO A 230 -12.43 -13.06 25.72
C PRO A 230 -12.41 -12.03 26.85
N VAL A 231 -12.55 -10.72 26.57
CA VAL A 231 -12.61 -9.67 27.60
C VAL A 231 -13.88 -9.81 28.44
N ALA A 232 -14.99 -10.29 27.85
CA ALA A 232 -16.22 -10.59 28.57
C ALA A 232 -16.06 -11.79 29.55
N SER A 233 -15.08 -12.67 29.33
CA SER A 233 -14.78 -13.86 30.15
C SER A 233 -13.49 -13.75 30.99
N LEU A 234 -13.06 -12.56 31.31
CA LEU A 234 -11.74 -12.17 31.86
C LEU A 234 -11.22 -12.91 33.12
N ARG A 235 -11.77 -14.01 33.54
CA ARG A 235 -11.33 -14.63 34.79
C ARG A 235 -10.33 -15.79 34.68
N GLU A 236 -10.20 -16.52 33.54
CA GLU A 236 -9.35 -17.74 33.56
C GLU A 236 -8.71 -18.23 32.23
N ASP A 237 -8.84 -17.54 31.10
CA ASP A 237 -8.40 -18.14 29.84
C ASP A 237 -6.93 -17.83 29.49
N ARG A 238 -6.09 -18.88 29.51
CA ARG A 238 -4.66 -18.82 29.09
C ARG A 238 -4.48 -18.40 27.61
N THR A 239 -5.53 -18.41 26.81
CA THR A 239 -5.51 -18.04 25.38
C THR A 239 -5.59 -16.53 25.14
N VAL A 240 -6.14 -15.76 26.09
CA VAL A 240 -6.31 -14.29 26.01
C VAL A 240 -4.97 -13.57 25.94
N ARG A 241 -4.02 -13.93 26.78
CA ARG A 241 -2.72 -13.25 26.90
C ARG A 241 -1.90 -13.25 25.59
N PRO A 242 -1.76 -14.36 24.84
CA PRO A 242 -1.03 -14.37 23.58
C PRO A 242 -1.70 -13.52 22.51
N THR A 243 -3.03 -13.53 22.41
CA THR A 243 -3.80 -12.72 21.47
C THR A 243 -3.64 -11.23 21.79
N LEU A 244 -3.83 -10.84 23.05
CA LEU A 244 -3.64 -9.46 23.50
C LEU A 244 -2.23 -8.95 23.19
N ARG A 245 -1.18 -9.74 23.45
CA ARG A 245 0.20 -9.36 23.12
C ARG A 245 0.39 -9.05 21.62
N ARG A 246 -0.20 -9.85 20.73
CA ARG A 246 -0.15 -9.60 19.31
C ARG A 246 -0.91 -8.31 18.93
N ARG A 247 -2.11 -8.11 19.46
CA ARG A 247 -2.91 -6.89 19.22
C ARG A 247 -2.17 -5.64 19.70
N VAL A 248 -1.61 -5.69 20.91
CA VAL A 248 -0.81 -4.59 21.49
C VAL A 248 0.41 -4.31 20.61
N ALA A 249 1.15 -5.33 20.18
CA ALA A 249 2.32 -5.14 19.32
C ALA A 249 1.96 -4.48 17.98
N THR A 250 0.88 -4.94 17.33
CA THR A 250 0.41 -4.33 16.07
C THR A 250 -0.06 -2.89 16.30
N ALA A 251 -0.88 -2.66 17.32
CA ALA A 251 -1.41 -1.33 17.62
C ALA A 251 -0.31 -0.34 18.01
N SER A 252 0.62 -0.74 18.91
CA SER A 252 1.70 0.14 19.37
C SER A 252 2.60 0.61 18.22
N LEU A 253 3.03 -0.31 17.33
CA LEU A 253 3.87 0.07 16.18
C LEU A 253 3.09 0.82 15.11
N GLY A 254 1.82 0.50 14.90
CA GLY A 254 0.94 1.30 14.05
C GLY A 254 0.81 2.74 14.56
N LEU A 255 0.57 2.92 15.86
CA LEU A 255 0.49 4.23 16.51
C LEU A 255 1.84 4.98 16.52
N VAL A 256 2.97 4.29 16.58
CA VAL A 256 4.28 4.91 16.38
C VAL A 256 4.36 5.50 14.96
N GLY A 257 3.90 4.77 13.93
CA GLY A 257 3.84 5.30 12.55
C GLY A 257 2.95 6.53 12.44
N VAL A 258 1.78 6.53 13.10
CA VAL A 258 0.91 7.72 13.19
C VAL A 258 1.63 8.87 13.89
N ALA A 259 2.28 8.63 15.04
CA ALA A 259 3.00 9.66 15.77
C ALA A 259 4.15 10.27 14.94
N VAL A 260 4.87 9.44 14.17
CA VAL A 260 5.92 9.91 13.23
C VAL A 260 5.31 10.79 12.14
N ALA A 261 4.16 10.41 11.57
CA ALA A 261 3.46 11.21 10.56
C ALA A 261 3.02 12.57 11.13
N LEU A 262 2.42 12.59 12.33
CA LEU A 262 2.02 13.83 12.98
C LEU A 262 3.23 14.70 13.37
N SER A 263 4.34 14.10 13.78
CA SER A 263 5.58 14.82 14.05
C SER A 263 6.17 15.45 12.78
N TYR A 264 6.13 14.73 11.66
CA TYR A 264 6.53 15.27 10.37
C TYR A 264 5.64 16.45 9.97
N ASN A 265 4.30 16.32 10.10
CA ASN A 265 3.38 17.42 9.85
C ASN A 265 3.73 18.65 10.68
N ALA A 266 3.92 18.49 12.01
CA ALA A 266 4.29 19.58 12.90
C ALA A 266 5.58 20.30 12.46
N VAL A 267 6.56 19.56 11.93
CA VAL A 267 7.83 20.13 11.43
C VAL A 267 7.62 20.93 10.15
N VAL A 268 6.83 20.41 9.19
CA VAL A 268 6.76 21.04 7.86
C VAL A 268 5.61 22.04 7.74
N THR A 269 4.48 21.85 8.43
CA THR A 269 3.32 22.73 8.36
C THR A 269 3.16 23.63 9.60
N GLY A 270 3.88 23.34 10.68
CA GLY A 270 3.70 23.99 11.98
C GLY A 270 2.55 23.44 12.83
N ASP A 271 1.72 22.53 12.30
CA ASP A 271 0.60 21.90 13.02
C ASP A 271 0.61 20.37 12.78
N PRO A 272 0.61 19.54 13.84
CA PRO A 272 0.62 18.09 13.70
C PRO A 272 -0.61 17.52 12.98
N LEU A 273 -1.74 18.22 13.02
CA LEU A 273 -3.00 17.76 12.42
C LEU A 273 -3.22 18.27 10.98
N VAL A 274 -2.44 19.23 10.52
CA VAL A 274 -2.46 19.73 9.14
C VAL A 274 -1.49 18.92 8.29
N PHE A 275 -2.02 18.14 7.36
CA PHE A 275 -1.18 17.41 6.43
C PHE A 275 -0.62 18.34 5.34
N PRO A 276 0.59 18.07 4.81
CA PRO A 276 1.21 18.90 3.76
C PRO A 276 0.30 19.08 2.54
N TYR A 277 -0.47 18.04 2.20
CA TYR A 277 -1.44 18.10 1.11
C TYR A 277 -2.58 19.10 1.40
N GLU A 278 -3.07 19.13 2.62
CA GLU A 278 -4.11 20.06 3.08
C GLU A 278 -3.58 21.50 3.15
N ALA A 279 -2.32 21.67 3.59
CA ALA A 279 -1.66 22.98 3.56
C ALA A 279 -1.49 23.52 2.13
N PHE A 280 -1.26 22.63 1.14
CA PHE A 280 -1.17 23.00 -0.27
C PHE A 280 -2.52 23.37 -0.87
N ALA A 281 -3.55 22.57 -0.63
CA ALA A 281 -4.88 22.72 -1.21
C ALA A 281 -5.97 22.42 -0.17
N PRO A 282 -6.35 23.40 0.65
CA PRO A 282 -7.30 23.20 1.78
C PRO A 282 -8.67 22.68 1.35
N LEU A 283 -9.09 22.99 0.12
CA LEU A 283 -10.36 22.52 -0.44
C LEU A 283 -10.25 21.21 -1.21
N ASP A 284 -9.04 20.69 -1.41
CA ASP A 284 -8.78 19.38 -2.05
C ASP A 284 -8.76 18.22 -1.03
N GLY A 285 -9.66 18.28 -0.06
CA GLY A 285 -9.76 17.33 1.04
C GLY A 285 -10.84 16.27 0.84
N LEU A 286 -11.10 15.51 1.91
CA LEU A 286 -12.18 14.54 1.98
C LEU A 286 -13.53 15.23 2.20
N GLY A 287 -14.60 14.57 1.79
CA GLY A 287 -15.97 14.98 2.11
C GLY A 287 -16.73 15.66 0.98
N PHE A 288 -17.97 16.01 1.28
CA PHE A 288 -18.89 16.68 0.36
C PHE A 288 -18.79 18.19 0.50
N GLY A 289 -19.40 18.92 -0.44
CA GLY A 289 -19.42 20.38 -0.52
C GLY A 289 -18.46 20.91 -1.58
N THR A 290 -18.15 22.19 -1.51
CA THR A 290 -17.24 22.83 -2.45
C THR A 290 -15.85 22.24 -2.33
N ARG A 291 -15.34 21.71 -3.45
CA ARG A 291 -14.01 21.15 -3.59
C ARG A 291 -13.26 21.85 -4.71
N GLU A 292 -11.96 22.05 -4.49
CA GLU A 292 -11.12 22.80 -5.43
C GLU A 292 -9.70 22.28 -5.40
N ILE A 293 -9.13 22.09 -6.59
CA ILE A 293 -7.70 21.90 -6.79
C ILE A 293 -7.27 22.70 -8.01
N LEU A 294 -6.26 23.56 -7.85
CA LEU A 294 -5.84 24.51 -8.86
C LEU A 294 -7.07 25.35 -9.30
N ASP A 295 -7.34 25.43 -10.60
CA ASP A 295 -8.49 26.17 -11.15
C ASP A 295 -9.74 25.29 -11.34
N TYR A 296 -9.72 24.03 -10.87
CA TYR A 296 -10.84 23.11 -10.99
C TYR A 296 -11.66 23.07 -9.71
N GLN A 297 -12.84 23.67 -9.75
CA GLN A 297 -13.79 23.75 -8.62
C GLN A 297 -15.10 23.03 -8.95
N ARG A 298 -15.66 22.31 -7.97
CA ARG A 298 -16.98 21.63 -8.06
C ARG A 298 -17.67 21.61 -6.70
N ASP A 299 -18.99 21.60 -6.73
CA ASP A 299 -19.80 21.20 -5.57
C ASP A 299 -19.97 19.68 -5.59
N TYR A 300 -19.19 19.00 -4.74
CA TYR A 300 -19.15 17.54 -4.64
C TYR A 300 -20.30 17.04 -3.78
N THR A 301 -21.48 16.87 -4.40
CA THR A 301 -22.68 16.36 -3.73
C THR A 301 -22.62 14.82 -3.57
N PRO A 302 -23.39 14.23 -2.61
CA PRO A 302 -23.48 12.77 -2.48
C PRO A 302 -23.93 12.06 -3.78
N ALA A 303 -24.82 12.65 -4.56
CA ALA A 303 -25.27 12.10 -5.83
C ALA A 303 -24.14 12.07 -6.86
N LEU A 304 -23.40 13.17 -7.00
CA LEU A 304 -22.24 13.26 -7.87
C LEU A 304 -21.12 12.30 -7.45
N ALA A 305 -20.91 12.16 -6.14
CA ALA A 305 -19.95 11.23 -5.56
C ALA A 305 -20.25 9.77 -5.91
N LEU A 306 -21.51 9.36 -5.77
CA LEU A 306 -21.94 8.01 -6.14
C LEU A 306 -21.79 7.78 -7.64
N GLU A 307 -22.16 8.75 -8.48
CA GLU A 307 -21.99 8.66 -9.92
C GLU A 307 -20.50 8.53 -10.31
N ALA A 308 -19.65 9.40 -9.79
CA ALA A 308 -18.22 9.38 -10.06
C ALA A 308 -17.59 8.04 -9.64
N ASN A 309 -17.87 7.61 -8.40
CA ASN A 309 -17.34 6.33 -7.89
C ASN A 309 -17.84 5.13 -8.70
N ALA A 310 -19.13 5.11 -9.09
CA ALA A 310 -19.67 4.04 -9.94
C ALA A 310 -18.97 3.98 -11.31
N ARG A 311 -18.69 5.14 -11.95
CA ARG A 311 -17.96 5.23 -13.21
C ARG A 311 -16.52 4.76 -13.06
N VAL A 312 -15.84 5.13 -11.97
CA VAL A 312 -14.47 4.69 -11.68
C VAL A 312 -14.41 3.18 -11.46
N VAL A 313 -15.33 2.62 -10.66
CA VAL A 313 -15.45 1.16 -10.47
C VAL A 313 -15.78 0.45 -11.79
N TRP A 314 -16.64 1.04 -12.62
CA TRP A 314 -16.91 0.49 -13.95
C TRP A 314 -15.66 0.46 -14.84
N GLN A 315 -14.87 1.54 -14.86
CA GLN A 315 -13.59 1.57 -15.58
C GLN A 315 -12.63 0.50 -15.03
N PHE A 316 -12.56 0.33 -13.70
CA PHE A 316 -11.75 -0.72 -13.10
C PHE A 316 -12.17 -2.11 -13.61
N VAL A 317 -13.44 -2.49 -13.47
CA VAL A 317 -13.89 -3.85 -13.83
C VAL A 317 -13.93 -4.09 -15.34
N SER A 318 -14.07 -3.05 -16.17
CA SER A 318 -14.21 -3.22 -17.63
C SER A 318 -12.90 -3.14 -18.39
N ARG A 319 -11.90 -2.41 -17.88
CA ARG A 319 -10.68 -2.10 -18.64
C ARG A 319 -9.39 -2.32 -17.85
N TRP A 320 -9.37 -1.98 -16.55
CA TRP A 320 -8.15 -1.85 -15.78
C TRP A 320 -7.89 -2.99 -14.80
N GLY A 321 -8.92 -3.70 -14.42
CA GLY A 321 -8.81 -4.88 -13.57
C GLY A 321 -8.33 -6.12 -14.33
N PRO A 322 -8.03 -7.21 -13.60
CA PRO A 322 -7.62 -8.47 -14.19
C PRO A 322 -8.67 -9.00 -15.17
N PHE A 323 -8.24 -9.36 -16.38
CA PHE A 323 -9.06 -9.94 -17.46
C PHE A 323 -10.22 -9.04 -17.94
N GLY A 324 -10.23 -7.74 -17.60
CA GLY A 324 -11.25 -6.78 -18.04
C GLY A 324 -12.67 -7.24 -17.71
N VAL A 325 -13.61 -7.07 -18.65
CA VAL A 325 -15.03 -7.40 -18.45
C VAL A 325 -15.29 -8.86 -18.05
N VAL A 326 -14.39 -9.79 -18.31
CA VAL A 326 -14.52 -11.20 -17.94
C VAL A 326 -14.12 -11.41 -16.47
N GLY A 327 -13.25 -10.58 -15.94
CA GLY A 327 -12.76 -10.68 -14.57
C GLY A 327 -13.85 -10.50 -13.51
N ALA A 328 -14.76 -9.54 -13.71
CA ALA A 328 -15.84 -9.27 -12.76
C ALA A 328 -16.81 -10.46 -12.58
N PRO A 329 -17.36 -11.08 -13.64
CA PRO A 329 -18.15 -12.31 -13.49
C PRO A 329 -17.38 -13.44 -12.82
N LEU A 330 -16.11 -13.64 -13.12
CA LEU A 330 -15.28 -14.64 -12.48
C LEU A 330 -15.09 -14.35 -10.98
N ALA A 331 -14.88 -13.10 -10.61
CA ALA A 331 -14.79 -12.68 -9.22
C ALA A 331 -16.11 -12.93 -8.46
N VAL A 332 -17.25 -12.60 -9.07
CA VAL A 332 -18.58 -12.86 -8.49
C VAL A 332 -18.82 -14.36 -8.33
N LEU A 333 -18.49 -15.17 -9.35
CA LEU A 333 -18.62 -16.64 -9.26
C LEU A 333 -17.71 -17.21 -8.15
N GLY A 334 -16.49 -16.71 -8.03
CA GLY A 334 -15.56 -17.07 -6.96
C GLY A 334 -16.09 -16.69 -5.57
N ALA A 335 -16.65 -15.49 -5.43
CA ALA A 335 -17.26 -15.02 -4.19
C ALA A 335 -18.49 -15.89 -3.81
N VAL A 336 -19.38 -16.18 -4.76
CA VAL A 336 -20.54 -17.06 -4.56
C VAL A 336 -20.10 -18.47 -4.19
N ALA A 337 -19.10 -19.03 -4.89
CA ALA A 337 -18.56 -20.36 -4.57
C ALA A 337 -17.95 -20.41 -3.17
N THR A 338 -17.29 -19.33 -2.75
CA THR A 338 -16.75 -19.18 -1.39
C THR A 338 -17.87 -19.03 -0.37
N ALA A 339 -18.91 -18.23 -0.68
CA ALA A 339 -20.06 -18.02 0.20
C ALA A 339 -20.90 -19.28 0.44
N ARG A 340 -20.93 -20.22 -0.52
CA ARG A 340 -21.58 -21.53 -0.37
C ARG A 340 -20.82 -22.52 0.51
N ARG A 341 -19.57 -22.18 0.86
CA ARG A 341 -18.74 -22.90 1.83
C ARG A 341 -18.70 -22.09 3.12
N GLU A 342 -18.26 -22.67 4.21
CA GLU A 342 -18.03 -21.89 5.43
C GLU A 342 -16.91 -20.87 5.21
N TRP A 343 -17.27 -19.60 5.38
CA TRP A 343 -16.31 -18.49 5.26
C TRP A 343 -15.27 -18.56 6.36
N ARG A 344 -14.02 -18.54 5.97
CA ARG A 344 -12.94 -18.29 6.93
C ARG A 344 -12.90 -16.78 7.22
N TRP A 345 -12.58 -16.42 8.45
CA TRP A 345 -12.51 -15.01 8.84
C TRP A 345 -11.53 -14.17 7.96
N GLN A 346 -10.42 -14.77 7.47
CA GLN A 346 -9.50 -14.12 6.56
C GLN A 346 -10.19 -13.70 5.25
N GLN A 347 -11.04 -14.54 4.72
CA GLN A 347 -11.80 -14.27 3.50
C GLN A 347 -12.83 -13.16 3.73
N ALA A 348 -13.48 -13.15 4.90
CA ALA A 348 -14.40 -12.08 5.29
C ALA A 348 -13.67 -10.73 5.43
N VAL A 349 -12.46 -10.72 6.02
CA VAL A 349 -11.64 -9.51 6.12
C VAL A 349 -11.25 -9.00 4.73
N LEU A 350 -10.80 -9.87 3.81
CA LEU A 350 -10.45 -9.45 2.43
C LEU A 350 -11.66 -8.92 1.66
N ALA A 351 -12.82 -9.57 1.79
CA ALA A 351 -14.07 -9.03 1.23
C ALA A 351 -14.43 -7.67 1.85
N GLY A 352 -14.20 -7.53 3.16
CA GLY A 352 -14.33 -6.27 3.86
C GLY A 352 -13.41 -5.17 3.32
N VAL A 353 -12.16 -5.50 2.96
CA VAL A 353 -11.22 -4.54 2.33
C VAL A 353 -11.80 -4.04 1.01
N ALA A 354 -12.24 -4.95 0.13
CA ALA A 354 -12.85 -4.55 -1.13
C ALA A 354 -14.08 -3.63 -0.90
N GLY A 355 -14.97 -4.00 0.03
CA GLY A 355 -16.11 -3.17 0.39
C GLY A 355 -15.71 -1.81 0.97
N SER A 356 -14.75 -1.78 1.88
CA SER A 356 -14.25 -0.55 2.52
C SER A 356 -13.63 0.41 1.52
N VAL A 357 -12.81 -0.11 0.58
CA VAL A 357 -12.20 0.72 -0.47
C VAL A 357 -13.26 1.31 -1.38
N VAL A 358 -14.20 0.50 -1.90
CA VAL A 358 -15.27 0.99 -2.79
C VAL A 358 -16.16 2.01 -2.08
N VAL A 359 -16.63 1.70 -0.87
CA VAL A 359 -17.55 2.58 -0.13
C VAL A 359 -16.83 3.83 0.37
N GLY A 360 -15.62 3.67 0.90
CA GLY A 360 -14.83 4.81 1.40
C GLY A 360 -14.52 5.81 0.28
N ASN A 361 -14.19 5.34 -0.90
CA ASN A 361 -13.88 6.23 -2.02
C ASN A 361 -15.08 7.07 -2.53
N VAL A 362 -16.31 6.80 -2.11
CA VAL A 362 -17.44 7.73 -2.32
C VAL A 362 -17.20 9.06 -1.61
N TYR A 363 -16.52 9.05 -0.46
CA TYR A 363 -16.20 10.25 0.32
C TYR A 363 -14.98 11.03 -0.20
N PHE A 364 -14.31 10.50 -1.24
CA PHE A 364 -13.09 11.05 -1.83
C PHE A 364 -13.36 11.64 -3.22
N TRP A 365 -13.41 12.96 -3.33
CA TRP A 365 -13.72 13.66 -4.57
C TRP A 365 -12.66 13.51 -5.67
N GLY A 366 -11.46 13.06 -5.34
CA GLY A 366 -10.40 12.74 -6.30
C GLY A 366 -10.85 11.75 -7.40
N ASN A 367 -11.87 10.92 -7.13
CA ASN A 367 -12.48 10.06 -8.14
C ASN A 367 -13.12 10.86 -9.28
N LEU A 368 -13.77 11.99 -8.97
CA LEU A 368 -14.31 12.88 -9.99
C LEU A 368 -13.17 13.56 -10.78
N ASN A 369 -12.13 13.99 -10.07
CA ASN A 369 -10.98 14.65 -10.68
C ASN A 369 -10.22 13.72 -11.65
N VAL A 370 -10.06 12.45 -11.31
CA VAL A 370 -9.42 11.43 -12.18
C VAL A 370 -10.22 11.15 -13.46
N LEU A 371 -11.55 11.22 -13.38
CA LEU A 371 -12.42 11.03 -14.53
C LEU A 371 -12.33 12.17 -15.55
N GLY A 372 -11.96 13.39 -15.12
CA GLY A 372 -12.06 14.58 -15.97
C GLY A 372 -13.52 14.97 -16.22
N ALA A 373 -13.89 15.22 -17.45
CA ALA A 373 -15.28 15.52 -17.77
C ALA A 373 -16.15 14.26 -17.68
N LEU A 374 -17.27 14.34 -16.94
CA LEU A 374 -18.21 13.22 -16.85
C LEU A 374 -18.86 12.87 -18.19
N ALA A 375 -18.95 13.84 -19.10
CA ALA A 375 -19.49 13.63 -20.44
C ALA A 375 -18.50 12.89 -21.36
N ASP A 376 -17.21 13.07 -21.14
CA ASP A 376 -16.13 12.40 -21.86
C ASP A 376 -15.03 11.93 -20.90
N PRO A 377 -15.18 10.74 -20.29
CA PRO A 377 -14.18 10.21 -19.37
C PRO A 377 -12.83 9.89 -20.03
N GLY A 378 -12.69 10.11 -21.33
CA GLY A 378 -11.45 9.91 -22.08
C GLY A 378 -10.42 11.03 -21.91
N ASP A 379 -10.81 12.20 -21.41
CA ASP A 379 -9.92 13.35 -21.20
C ASP A 379 -9.22 13.36 -19.82
N GLY A 380 -9.69 12.54 -18.88
CA GLY A 380 -9.12 12.42 -17.55
C GLY A 380 -7.91 11.51 -17.44
N LEU A 381 -7.15 11.64 -16.35
CA LEU A 381 -6.00 10.77 -16.03
C LEU A 381 -6.36 9.28 -16.00
N ILE A 382 -7.64 8.95 -15.78
CA ILE A 382 -8.12 7.57 -15.78
C ILE A 382 -7.90 6.86 -17.14
N ALA A 383 -7.88 7.61 -18.24
CA ALA A 383 -7.65 7.05 -19.57
C ALA A 383 -6.22 6.51 -19.77
N SER A 384 -5.24 7.13 -19.14
CA SER A 384 -3.81 6.80 -19.28
C SER A 384 -3.23 6.07 -18.08
N LEU A 385 -3.70 6.37 -16.86
CA LEU A 385 -3.13 5.87 -15.61
C LEU A 385 -4.10 4.97 -14.83
N GLY A 386 -5.34 4.84 -15.29
CA GLY A 386 -6.36 4.01 -14.67
C GLY A 386 -6.98 4.60 -13.40
N PRO A 387 -7.88 3.86 -12.76
CA PRO A 387 -8.55 4.24 -11.52
C PRO A 387 -7.64 4.03 -10.30
N TYR A 388 -6.53 4.71 -10.24
CA TYR A 388 -5.45 4.46 -9.30
C TYR A 388 -5.81 4.65 -7.82
N TYR A 389 -6.86 5.40 -7.49
CA TYR A 389 -7.37 5.47 -6.11
C TYR A 389 -8.03 4.17 -5.64
N HIS A 390 -8.33 3.26 -6.57
CA HIS A 390 -8.86 1.93 -6.31
C HIS A 390 -7.81 0.83 -6.51
N PHE A 391 -6.53 1.16 -6.45
CA PHE A 391 -5.45 0.21 -6.71
C PHE A 391 -5.38 -0.91 -5.66
N ASP A 392 -5.93 -0.70 -4.47
CA ASP A 392 -6.02 -1.69 -3.39
C ASP A 392 -7.19 -2.70 -3.56
N LEU A 393 -7.97 -2.62 -4.65
CA LEU A 393 -9.00 -3.62 -5.00
C LEU A 393 -8.37 -4.85 -5.65
#